data_28311d966b69517e64dfc2720bf5e218
#
_entry.id   28311d966b69517e64dfc2720bf5e218
#
_cell.length_a   1.000
_cell.length_b   1.000
_cell.length_c   1.000
_cell.angle_alpha   90.00
_cell.angle_beta   90.00
_cell.angle_gamma   90.00
#
_symmetry.space_group_name_H-M   'P 1'
#
loop_
_entity.id
_entity.type
_entity.pdbx_description
1 polymer ?
#
loop_
_entity_poly.entity_id
_entity_poly.type
_entity_poly.pdbx_seq_one_letter_code
_entity_poly.pdbx_strand_id
1 'polypeptide(L)'
;MKILLIADEESKYLWDYYQPGKLDGIDLIISCGDLKPEYLRFLVTMCRAPLYYVHGNHDDRYENDPPEGCVCIDDEIVNFHGLRILGLGGCPRYSPGKHQYSEREMRGRIKALRWRLWRSKGVDIVVSHAPLRGYGDADDLPHRGFECFNDFVTKYMPRYWFYGHVHMRYNYKQPRLLKKDMTTLVNACERYIIEVDVPRHAAGGKP
;
A
#
# COMPACT_ATOMS: atom_id res chain seq x y z
N MET A 1 10.36 -8.65 -10.53
CA MET A 1 8.94 -8.26 -10.66
C MET A 1 8.85 -6.76 -10.53
N LYS A 2 8.20 -6.12 -11.50
CA LYS A 2 8.09 -4.67 -11.58
C LYS A 2 6.72 -4.22 -11.05
N ILE A 3 6.70 -3.46 -9.96
CA ILE A 3 5.46 -3.00 -9.29
C ILE A 3 5.33 -1.50 -9.46
N LEU A 4 4.17 -1.04 -9.95
CA LEU A 4 3.78 0.36 -9.95
C LEU A 4 3.05 0.66 -8.65
N LEU A 5 3.59 1.57 -7.84
CA LEU A 5 2.99 2.12 -6.63
C LEU A 5 2.31 3.44 -6.94
N ILE A 6 1.12 3.68 -6.41
CA ILE A 6 0.35 4.93 -6.55
C ILE A 6 -0.36 5.26 -5.25
N ALA A 7 -0.48 6.55 -4.93
CA ALA A 7 -1.26 7.06 -3.78
C ALA A 7 -1.51 8.57 -3.89
N ASP A 8 -2.54 9.04 -3.23
CA ASP A 8 -2.85 10.44 -2.87
C ASP A 8 -3.08 11.40 -4.02
N GLU A 9 -2.31 11.30 -5.09
CA GLU A 9 -2.40 12.17 -6.27
C GLU A 9 -2.48 11.33 -7.55
N GLU A 10 -3.48 11.61 -8.40
CA GLU A 10 -3.55 10.99 -9.72
C GLU A 10 -2.40 11.52 -10.60
N SER A 11 -1.58 10.60 -11.09
CA SER A 11 -0.46 10.98 -11.94
C SER A 11 -0.94 11.50 -13.30
N LYS A 12 -0.72 12.79 -13.56
CA LYS A 12 -1.01 13.39 -14.87
C LYS A 12 -0.30 12.67 -16.01
N TYR A 13 0.91 12.16 -15.74
CA TYR A 13 1.66 11.38 -16.72
C TYR A 13 0.95 10.10 -17.12
N LEU A 14 0.26 9.44 -16.19
CA LEU A 14 -0.45 8.17 -16.43
C LEU A 14 -1.91 8.38 -16.81
N TRP A 15 -2.50 9.55 -16.58
CA TRP A 15 -3.90 9.82 -16.84
C TRP A 15 -4.07 10.86 -17.96
N ASP A 16 -3.83 12.16 -17.68
CA ASP A 16 -4.08 13.25 -18.61
C ASP A 16 -3.23 13.15 -19.87
N TYR A 17 -1.99 12.72 -19.71
CA TYR A 17 -1.01 12.58 -20.79
C TYR A 17 -0.70 11.12 -21.12
N TYR A 18 -1.69 10.24 -20.93
CA TYR A 18 -1.47 8.82 -21.21
C TYR A 18 -1.09 8.60 -22.69
N GLN A 19 -0.15 7.70 -22.87
CA GLN A 19 0.25 7.18 -24.18
C GLN A 19 0.44 5.68 -24.07
N PRO A 20 0.09 4.88 -25.11
CA PRO A 20 0.39 3.46 -25.14
C PRO A 20 1.87 3.19 -24.84
N GLY A 21 2.14 2.15 -24.05
CA GLY A 21 3.49 1.78 -23.66
C GLY A 21 3.94 2.30 -22.29
N LYS A 22 3.28 3.31 -21.71
CA LYS A 22 3.68 3.85 -20.39
C LYS A 22 3.55 2.87 -19.24
N LEU A 23 2.70 1.87 -19.40
CA LEU A 23 2.47 0.80 -18.40
C LEU A 23 3.06 -0.56 -18.84
N ASP A 24 3.87 -0.58 -19.89
CA ASP A 24 4.46 -1.82 -20.39
C ASP A 24 5.46 -2.40 -19.37
N GLY A 25 5.39 -3.72 -19.22
CA GLY A 25 6.25 -4.45 -18.31
C GLY A 25 5.95 -4.27 -16.82
N ILE A 26 4.83 -3.64 -16.46
CA ILE A 26 4.32 -3.65 -15.09
C ILE A 26 3.65 -5.00 -14.83
N ASP A 27 4.09 -5.67 -13.75
CA ASP A 27 3.56 -6.98 -13.34
C ASP A 27 2.38 -6.83 -12.35
N LEU A 28 2.39 -5.76 -11.53
CA LEU A 28 1.39 -5.50 -10.49
C LEU A 28 1.27 -3.98 -10.26
N ILE A 29 0.05 -3.50 -10.07
CA ILE A 29 -0.22 -2.14 -9.60
C ILE A 29 -0.70 -2.23 -8.15
N ILE A 30 -0.13 -1.40 -7.26
CA ILE A 30 -0.54 -1.29 -5.85
C ILE A 30 -0.93 0.17 -5.58
N SER A 31 -2.19 0.37 -5.15
CA SER A 31 -2.68 1.65 -4.64
C SER A 31 -2.63 1.64 -3.12
N CYS A 32 -1.94 2.64 -2.56
CA CYS A 32 -1.92 2.88 -1.12
C CYS A 32 -3.04 3.84 -0.65
N GLY A 33 -4.10 4.03 -1.44
CA GLY A 33 -5.31 4.78 -1.07
C GLY A 33 -5.32 6.25 -1.53
N ASP A 34 -6.45 6.89 -1.26
CA ASP A 34 -6.76 8.31 -1.54
C ASP A 34 -6.66 8.67 -3.03
N LEU A 35 -7.20 7.81 -3.90
CA LEU A 35 -7.26 8.02 -5.34
C LEU A 35 -8.71 7.93 -5.84
N LYS A 36 -9.01 8.56 -6.97
CA LYS A 36 -10.33 8.47 -7.60
C LYS A 36 -10.59 7.07 -8.15
N PRO A 37 -11.79 6.48 -7.94
CA PRO A 37 -12.10 5.16 -8.48
C PRO A 37 -12.01 5.15 -10.02
N GLU A 38 -12.32 6.24 -10.69
CA GLU A 38 -12.19 6.38 -12.13
C GLU A 38 -10.74 6.26 -12.61
N TYR A 39 -9.80 6.79 -11.84
CA TYR A 39 -8.37 6.65 -12.13
C TYR A 39 -7.91 5.21 -12.00
N LEU A 40 -8.34 4.50 -10.95
CA LEU A 40 -8.00 3.09 -10.78
C LEU A 40 -8.61 2.22 -11.87
N ARG A 41 -9.90 2.45 -12.23
CA ARG A 41 -10.57 1.77 -13.36
C ARG A 41 -9.86 2.03 -14.69
N PHE A 42 -9.40 3.26 -14.91
CA PHE A 42 -8.62 3.60 -16.10
C PHE A 42 -7.32 2.78 -16.16
N LEU A 43 -6.56 2.73 -15.07
CA LEU A 43 -5.28 2.01 -15.04
C LEU A 43 -5.44 0.51 -15.31
N VAL A 44 -6.43 -0.17 -14.73
CA VAL A 44 -6.66 -1.60 -15.00
C VAL A 44 -7.17 -1.85 -16.42
N THR A 45 -7.81 -0.86 -17.05
CA THR A 45 -8.22 -0.94 -18.46
C THR A 45 -7.02 -0.82 -19.39
N MET A 46 -6.05 0.05 -19.05
CA MET A 46 -4.88 0.32 -19.88
C MET A 46 -3.70 -0.62 -19.63
N CYS A 47 -3.71 -1.35 -18.52
CA CYS A 47 -2.65 -2.27 -18.13
C CYS A 47 -3.21 -3.69 -17.95
N ARG A 48 -2.47 -4.71 -18.39
CA ARG A 48 -2.85 -6.11 -18.14
C ARG A 48 -2.52 -6.58 -16.71
N ALA A 49 -1.76 -5.80 -15.95
CA ALA A 49 -1.41 -6.11 -14.59
C ALA A 49 -2.65 -5.95 -13.67
N PRO A 50 -2.87 -6.85 -12.69
CA PRO A 50 -3.89 -6.66 -11.69
C PRO A 50 -3.56 -5.43 -10.84
N LEU A 51 -4.60 -4.81 -10.25
CA LEU A 51 -4.48 -3.70 -9.31
C LEU A 51 -5.03 -4.12 -7.96
N TYR A 52 -4.16 -4.07 -6.93
CA TYR A 52 -4.54 -4.23 -5.53
C TYR A 52 -4.57 -2.88 -4.84
N TYR A 53 -5.54 -2.66 -3.95
CA TYR A 53 -5.64 -1.41 -3.22
C TYR A 53 -5.97 -1.61 -1.75
N VAL A 54 -5.58 -0.63 -0.95
CA VAL A 54 -6.09 -0.40 0.40
C VAL A 54 -6.82 0.95 0.42
N HIS A 55 -7.78 1.12 1.34
CA HIS A 55 -8.44 2.41 1.49
C HIS A 55 -7.54 3.43 2.17
N GLY A 56 -7.54 4.65 1.65
CA GLY A 56 -7.10 5.84 2.36
C GLY A 56 -8.24 6.45 3.16
N ASN A 57 -7.98 7.57 3.82
CA ASN A 57 -8.99 8.22 4.68
C ASN A 57 -10.01 9.07 3.89
N HIS A 58 -9.83 9.26 2.59
CA HIS A 58 -10.75 9.95 1.69
C HIS A 58 -11.48 9.02 0.70
N ASP A 59 -11.37 7.71 0.89
CA ASP A 59 -11.94 6.70 -0.02
C ASP A 59 -13.36 6.25 0.39
N ASP A 60 -14.06 6.98 1.26
CA ASP A 60 -15.45 6.69 1.68
C ASP A 60 -16.41 6.51 0.51
N ARG A 61 -16.13 7.16 -0.63
CA ARG A 61 -16.93 7.06 -1.86
C ARG A 61 -16.87 5.67 -2.51
N TYR A 62 -15.85 4.85 -2.24
CA TYR A 62 -15.72 3.49 -2.78
C TYR A 62 -16.87 2.58 -2.33
N GLU A 63 -17.61 2.93 -1.27
CA GLU A 63 -18.81 2.20 -0.87
C GLU A 63 -19.94 2.30 -1.90
N ASN A 64 -20.06 3.45 -2.57
CA ASN A 64 -21.11 3.71 -3.55
C ASN A 64 -20.60 3.61 -5.00
N ASP A 65 -19.31 3.82 -5.21
CA ASP A 65 -18.64 3.79 -6.51
C ASP A 65 -17.27 3.09 -6.37
N PRO A 66 -17.26 1.74 -6.21
CA PRO A 66 -16.02 1.00 -6.04
C PRO A 66 -15.16 1.02 -7.31
N PRO A 67 -13.83 0.96 -7.20
CA PRO A 67 -12.95 0.85 -8.35
C PRO A 67 -13.06 -0.54 -8.99
N GLU A 68 -13.99 -0.70 -9.92
CA GLU A 68 -14.26 -1.96 -10.63
C GLU A 68 -13.01 -2.49 -11.33
N GLY A 69 -12.83 -3.81 -11.31
CA GLY A 69 -11.63 -4.47 -11.85
C GLY A 69 -10.43 -4.44 -10.92
N CYS A 70 -10.51 -3.74 -9.78
CA CYS A 70 -9.47 -3.68 -8.76
C CYS A 70 -9.82 -4.59 -7.57
N VAL A 71 -8.83 -5.04 -6.83
CA VAL A 71 -9.00 -5.95 -5.68
C VAL A 71 -8.66 -5.22 -4.38
N CYS A 72 -9.64 -5.06 -3.49
CA CYS A 72 -9.38 -4.58 -2.13
C CYS A 72 -8.63 -5.67 -1.34
N ILE A 73 -7.53 -5.27 -0.70
CA ILE A 73 -6.72 -6.16 0.14
C ILE A 73 -6.68 -5.72 1.61
N ASP A 74 -7.58 -4.84 2.04
CA ASP A 74 -7.67 -4.43 3.44
C ASP A 74 -7.91 -5.64 4.34
N ASP A 75 -7.07 -5.77 5.38
CA ASP A 75 -7.09 -6.89 6.34
C ASP A 75 -6.97 -8.28 5.70
N GLU A 76 -6.38 -8.35 4.49
CA GLU A 76 -6.17 -9.60 3.77
C GLU A 76 -4.67 -9.83 3.50
N ILE A 77 -4.30 -11.13 3.45
CA ILE A 77 -3.00 -11.57 2.95
C ILE A 77 -3.24 -12.26 1.62
N VAL A 78 -2.76 -11.67 0.55
CA VAL A 78 -2.84 -12.22 -0.80
C VAL A 78 -1.49 -12.76 -1.24
N ASN A 79 -1.50 -13.76 -2.12
CA ASN A 79 -0.29 -14.29 -2.74
C ASN A 79 -0.28 -13.92 -4.22
N PHE A 80 0.71 -13.16 -4.63
CA PHE A 80 0.90 -12.81 -6.03
C PHE A 80 2.26 -13.33 -6.51
N HIS A 81 2.22 -14.40 -7.32
CA HIS A 81 3.41 -15.08 -7.85
C HIS A 81 4.48 -15.40 -6.78
N GLY A 82 4.03 -15.81 -5.59
CA GLY A 82 4.91 -16.15 -4.47
C GLY A 82 5.24 -14.99 -3.52
N LEU A 83 4.90 -13.75 -3.85
CA LEU A 83 4.95 -12.63 -2.92
C LEU A 83 3.70 -12.63 -2.03
N ARG A 84 3.89 -12.63 -0.72
CA ARG A 84 2.82 -12.53 0.28
C ARG A 84 2.64 -11.06 0.63
N ILE A 85 1.49 -10.51 0.29
CA ILE A 85 1.19 -9.08 0.41
C ILE A 85 0.05 -8.91 1.41
N LEU A 86 0.27 -8.11 2.46
CA LEU A 86 -0.72 -7.75 3.47
C LEU A 86 -1.20 -6.31 3.23
N GLY A 87 -2.51 -6.07 3.24
CA GLY A 87 -3.10 -4.74 3.22
C GLY A 87 -3.56 -4.27 4.60
N LEU A 88 -3.28 -3.01 4.94
CA LEU A 88 -3.67 -2.32 6.17
C LEU A 88 -4.06 -0.88 5.87
N GLY A 89 -5.26 -0.66 5.28
CA GLY A 89 -5.73 0.68 4.91
C GLY A 89 -6.12 1.56 6.09
N GLY A 90 -6.29 2.85 5.79
CA GLY A 90 -6.67 3.91 6.71
C GLY A 90 -5.51 4.60 7.42
N CYS A 91 -5.85 5.64 8.18
CA CYS A 91 -4.87 6.47 8.91
C CYS A 91 -5.24 6.64 10.39
N PRO A 92 -4.35 7.20 11.22
CA PRO A 92 -4.67 7.61 12.58
C PRO A 92 -5.84 8.61 12.61
N ARG A 93 -6.75 8.43 13.59
CA ARG A 93 -7.94 9.25 13.72
C ARG A 93 -7.61 10.68 14.12
N TYR A 94 -7.99 11.62 13.27
CA TYR A 94 -7.90 13.06 13.51
C TYR A 94 -9.25 13.77 13.33
N SER A 95 -10.21 13.12 12.67
CA SER A 95 -11.56 13.60 12.43
C SER A 95 -12.57 12.44 12.40
N PRO A 96 -13.88 12.69 12.38
CA PRO A 96 -14.87 11.64 12.10
C PRO A 96 -14.72 11.15 10.64
N GLY A 97 -14.33 9.90 10.45
CA GLY A 97 -14.15 9.28 9.12
C GLY A 97 -14.11 7.75 9.24
N LYS A 98 -14.53 7.06 8.19
CA LYS A 98 -14.67 5.59 8.20
C LYS A 98 -13.34 4.86 8.24
N HIS A 99 -12.37 5.37 7.50
CA HIS A 99 -11.03 4.77 7.39
C HIS A 99 -10.02 5.46 8.30
N GLN A 100 -10.48 5.90 9.49
CA GLN A 100 -9.64 6.52 10.51
C GLN A 100 -9.72 5.72 11.80
N TYR A 101 -8.60 5.26 12.27
CA TYR A 101 -8.50 4.31 13.38
C TYR A 101 -7.65 4.88 14.53
N SER A 102 -8.06 4.60 15.75
CA SER A 102 -7.18 4.77 16.90
C SER A 102 -6.05 3.72 16.84
N GLU A 103 -4.96 3.98 17.56
CA GLU A 103 -3.87 3.02 17.73
C GLU A 103 -4.37 1.65 18.26
N ARG A 104 -5.35 1.67 19.17
CA ARG A 104 -5.98 0.47 19.72
C ARG A 104 -6.75 -0.34 18.67
N GLU A 105 -7.51 0.34 17.83
CA GLU A 105 -8.28 -0.30 16.75
C GLU A 105 -7.34 -0.91 15.70
N MET A 106 -6.29 -0.20 15.28
CA MET A 106 -5.31 -0.72 14.34
C MET A 106 -4.55 -1.92 14.92
N ARG A 107 -4.15 -1.88 16.21
CA ARG A 107 -3.60 -3.05 16.91
C ARG A 107 -4.59 -4.22 16.93
N GLY A 108 -5.89 -3.95 17.08
CA GLY A 108 -6.95 -4.96 17.03
C GLY A 108 -7.02 -5.64 15.66
N ARG A 109 -6.99 -4.87 14.56
CA ARG A 109 -6.94 -5.37 13.18
C ARG A 109 -5.72 -6.27 12.96
N ILE A 110 -4.52 -5.81 13.33
CA ILE A 110 -3.29 -6.60 13.24
C ILE A 110 -3.39 -7.89 14.09
N LYS A 111 -3.98 -7.81 15.28
CA LYS A 111 -4.17 -8.98 16.16
C LYS A 111 -5.11 -10.02 15.53
N ALA A 112 -6.15 -9.59 14.84
CA ALA A 112 -7.08 -10.49 14.15
C ALA A 112 -6.39 -11.27 13.01
N LEU A 113 -5.36 -10.69 12.40
CA LEU A 113 -4.58 -11.32 11.33
C LEU A 113 -3.55 -12.36 11.82
N ARG A 114 -3.35 -12.54 13.13
CA ARG A 114 -2.27 -13.40 13.69
C ARG A 114 -2.28 -14.82 13.16
N TRP A 115 -3.46 -15.43 13.01
CA TRP A 115 -3.58 -16.79 12.49
C TRP A 115 -3.18 -16.86 11.01
N ARG A 116 -3.62 -15.89 10.20
CA ARG A 116 -3.25 -15.79 8.78
C ARG A 116 -1.74 -15.56 8.62
N LEU A 117 -1.15 -14.67 9.42
CA LEU A 117 0.29 -14.39 9.44
C LEU A 117 1.11 -15.62 9.83
N TRP A 118 0.65 -16.39 10.81
CA TRP A 118 1.30 -17.64 11.18
C TRP A 118 1.21 -18.68 10.06
N ARG A 119 0.02 -18.87 9.49
CA ARG A 119 -0.22 -19.82 8.39
C ARG A 119 0.60 -19.48 7.14
N SER A 120 0.71 -18.21 6.79
CA SER A 120 1.50 -17.74 5.64
C SER A 120 3.01 -17.71 5.93
N LYS A 121 3.44 -18.01 7.16
CA LYS A 121 4.85 -17.86 7.60
C LYS A 121 5.37 -16.43 7.43
N GLY A 122 4.56 -15.43 7.79
CA GLY A 122 4.86 -14.01 7.62
C GLY A 122 4.41 -13.45 6.28
N VAL A 123 4.87 -12.23 5.98
CA VAL A 123 4.58 -11.50 4.73
C VAL A 123 5.84 -10.87 4.17
N ASP A 124 5.90 -10.71 2.86
CA ASP A 124 7.04 -10.11 2.16
C ASP A 124 6.86 -8.60 1.96
N ILE A 125 5.62 -8.20 1.74
CA ILE A 125 5.21 -6.81 1.50
C ILE A 125 4.04 -6.47 2.41
N VAL A 126 4.09 -5.27 3.02
CA VAL A 126 2.91 -4.64 3.64
C VAL A 126 2.55 -3.41 2.83
N VAL A 127 1.27 -3.26 2.56
CA VAL A 127 0.67 -2.08 1.91
C VAL A 127 -0.22 -1.40 2.94
N SER A 128 0.06 -0.14 3.25
CA SER A 128 -0.79 0.67 4.12
C SER A 128 -1.10 2.01 3.49
N HIS A 129 -2.12 2.72 4.00
CA HIS A 129 -2.26 4.11 3.63
C HIS A 129 -1.33 4.98 4.50
N ALA A 130 -1.47 4.94 5.81
CA ALA A 130 -0.60 5.70 6.70
C ALA A 130 0.83 5.11 6.79
N PRO A 131 1.83 5.97 7.04
CA PRO A 131 3.21 5.56 7.32
C PRO A 131 3.38 4.95 8.72
N LEU A 132 4.62 4.51 9.02
CA LEU A 132 5.05 4.18 10.37
C LEU A 132 5.33 5.46 11.17
N ARG A 133 5.03 5.47 12.45
CA ARG A 133 5.41 6.59 13.34
C ARG A 133 6.93 6.77 13.38
N GLY A 134 7.38 8.00 13.11
CA GLY A 134 8.81 8.35 13.07
C GLY A 134 9.52 7.99 11.75
N TYR A 135 8.80 7.43 10.77
CA TYR A 135 9.37 7.04 9.49
C TYR A 135 8.47 7.47 8.33
N GLY A 136 8.76 8.60 7.74
CA GLY A 136 8.01 9.10 6.61
C GLY A 136 6.70 9.81 6.98
N ASP A 137 6.39 9.92 8.26
CA ASP A 137 5.26 10.66 8.81
C ASP A 137 5.62 12.13 9.11
N ALA A 138 4.64 12.91 9.55
CA ALA A 138 4.85 14.28 10.02
C ALA A 138 4.38 14.43 11.48
N ASP A 139 4.73 15.56 12.10
CA ASP A 139 4.41 15.80 13.51
C ASP A 139 2.98 16.29 13.73
N ASP A 140 2.36 16.84 12.69
CA ASP A 140 0.97 17.26 12.73
C ASP A 140 0.01 16.08 12.82
N LEU A 141 -1.12 16.27 13.51
CA LEU A 141 -2.04 15.19 13.84
C LEU A 141 -2.56 14.43 12.62
N PRO A 142 -2.94 15.07 11.49
CA PRO A 142 -3.42 14.35 10.31
C PRO A 142 -2.40 13.40 9.69
N HIS A 143 -1.11 13.77 9.66
CA HIS A 143 -0.09 13.02 8.95
C HIS A 143 0.79 12.13 9.84
N ARG A 144 0.38 11.92 11.09
CA ARG A 144 1.05 10.95 11.98
C ARG A 144 0.95 9.53 11.45
N GLY A 145 2.02 8.76 11.65
CA GLY A 145 2.01 7.33 11.42
C GLY A 145 1.52 6.54 12.64
N PHE A 146 1.28 5.23 12.47
CA PHE A 146 0.93 4.31 13.54
C PHE A 146 2.18 3.77 14.25
N GLU A 147 2.17 3.78 15.60
CA GLU A 147 3.20 3.13 16.42
C GLU A 147 3.18 1.61 16.26
N CYS A 148 2.01 1.00 16.18
CA CYS A 148 1.90 -0.46 16.02
C CYS A 148 2.49 -0.99 14.72
N PHE A 149 2.69 -0.14 13.72
CA PHE A 149 3.40 -0.53 12.51
C PHE A 149 4.89 -0.75 12.77
N ASN A 150 5.49 0.02 13.70
CA ASN A 150 6.85 -0.22 14.17
C ASN A 150 7.00 -1.59 14.84
N ASP A 151 6.03 -1.94 15.71
CA ASP A 151 5.99 -3.25 16.36
C ASP A 151 5.84 -4.38 15.34
N PHE A 152 5.02 -4.14 14.28
CA PHE A 152 4.83 -5.11 13.21
C PHE A 152 6.12 -5.36 12.44
N VAL A 153 6.82 -4.29 12.04
CA VAL A 153 8.11 -4.42 11.33
C VAL A 153 9.13 -5.19 12.15
N THR A 154 9.29 -4.82 13.43
CA THR A 154 10.22 -5.51 14.33
C THR A 154 9.89 -7.00 14.50
N LYS A 155 8.60 -7.35 14.52
CA LYS A 155 8.16 -8.72 14.77
C LYS A 155 8.19 -9.60 13.52
N TYR A 156 7.70 -9.10 12.40
CA TYR A 156 7.46 -9.90 11.18
C TYR A 156 8.49 -9.65 10.09
N MET A 157 9.28 -8.58 10.18
CA MET A 157 10.39 -8.21 9.30
C MET A 157 10.02 -8.32 7.79
N PRO A 158 8.92 -7.66 7.33
CA PRO A 158 8.62 -7.64 5.91
C PRO A 158 9.79 -7.03 5.14
N ARG A 159 10.01 -7.44 3.90
CA ARG A 159 11.07 -6.88 3.05
C ARG A 159 10.75 -5.46 2.60
N TYR A 160 9.46 -5.20 2.35
CA TYR A 160 8.97 -3.91 1.88
C TYR A 160 7.74 -3.46 2.65
N TRP A 161 7.62 -2.14 2.82
CA TRP A 161 6.42 -1.48 3.32
C TRP A 161 6.09 -0.30 2.41
N PHE A 162 4.96 -0.38 1.71
CA PHE A 162 4.49 0.67 0.81
C PHE A 162 3.39 1.48 1.50
N TYR A 163 3.47 2.81 1.43
CA TYR A 163 2.52 3.70 2.10
C TYR A 163 2.29 4.97 1.28
N GLY A 164 1.18 5.67 1.55
CA GLY A 164 0.80 6.97 1.01
C GLY A 164 0.66 8.02 2.11
N HIS A 165 -0.44 8.77 2.06
CA HIS A 165 -0.91 9.72 3.07
C HIS A 165 -0.06 10.99 3.24
N VAL A 166 1.24 10.92 3.07
CA VAL A 166 2.14 12.06 3.21
C VAL A 166 2.60 12.48 1.83
N HIS A 167 2.02 13.61 1.37
CA HIS A 167 2.35 14.15 0.06
C HIS A 167 3.80 14.63 -0.01
N MET A 168 4.51 14.22 -1.05
CA MET A 168 5.91 14.62 -1.26
C MET A 168 6.10 16.14 -1.44
N ARG A 169 5.03 16.88 -1.77
CA ARG A 169 5.07 18.34 -1.91
C ARG A 169 5.20 19.07 -0.58
N TYR A 170 4.67 18.51 0.51
CA TYR A 170 4.73 19.14 1.84
C TYR A 170 6.11 19.03 2.48
N ASN A 171 6.86 17.99 2.12
CA ASN A 171 8.19 17.80 2.65
C ASN A 171 9.15 17.24 1.58
N TYR A 172 9.56 18.11 0.65
CA TYR A 172 10.49 17.74 -0.43
C TYR A 172 11.88 17.29 0.06
N LYS A 173 12.20 17.50 1.35
CA LYS A 173 13.45 17.01 1.96
C LYS A 173 13.32 15.56 2.44
N GLN A 174 12.12 15.05 2.59
CA GLN A 174 11.90 13.69 3.04
C GLN A 174 12.16 12.71 1.89
N PRO A 175 13.07 11.75 2.06
CA PRO A 175 13.35 10.80 1.01
C PRO A 175 12.14 9.87 0.79
N ARG A 176 11.84 9.54 -0.46
CA ARG A 176 10.81 8.57 -0.84
C ARG A 176 11.09 7.18 -0.29
N LEU A 177 12.37 6.83 -0.18
CA LEU A 177 12.86 5.55 0.30
C LEU A 177 13.51 5.73 1.66
N LEU A 178 13.01 5.00 2.65
CA LEU A 178 13.56 4.93 4.00
C LEU A 178 13.86 3.47 4.35
N LYS A 179 14.62 3.26 5.41
CA LYS A 179 14.84 1.93 5.99
C LYS A 179 14.50 1.93 7.46
N LYS A 180 13.82 0.88 7.89
CA LYS A 180 13.67 0.51 9.29
C LYS A 180 14.07 -0.96 9.43
N ASP A 181 15.12 -1.21 10.17
CA ASP A 181 15.73 -2.54 10.29
C ASP A 181 16.04 -3.13 8.88
N MET A 182 15.50 -4.29 8.55
CA MET A 182 15.65 -4.91 7.22
C MET A 182 14.56 -4.52 6.22
N THR A 183 13.58 -3.72 6.64
CA THR A 183 12.43 -3.32 5.82
C THR A 183 12.72 -2.04 5.04
N THR A 184 12.52 -2.08 3.74
CA THR A 184 12.54 -0.88 2.88
C THR A 184 11.14 -0.26 2.87
N LEU A 185 11.03 0.99 3.33
CA LEU A 185 9.79 1.77 3.35
C LEU A 185 9.75 2.64 2.10
N VAL A 186 8.61 2.66 1.40
CA VAL A 186 8.46 3.40 0.14
C VAL A 186 7.19 4.24 0.18
N ASN A 187 7.34 5.55 0.05
CA ASN A 187 6.21 6.45 -0.14
C ASN A 187 5.72 6.36 -1.59
N ALA A 188 4.46 5.95 -1.78
CA ALA A 188 3.83 5.73 -3.08
C ALA A 188 3.24 7.01 -3.72
N CYS A 189 3.30 8.16 -3.04
CA CYS A 189 2.65 9.41 -3.46
C CYS A 189 2.88 9.71 -4.95
N GLU A 190 1.80 10.06 -5.66
CA GLU A 190 1.66 10.17 -7.10
C GLU A 190 1.93 8.84 -7.80
N ARG A 191 3.18 8.49 -8.04
CA ARG A 191 3.61 7.22 -8.63
C ARG A 191 5.07 6.91 -8.34
N TYR A 192 5.37 5.62 -8.24
CA TYR A 192 6.74 5.11 -8.16
C TYR A 192 6.80 3.68 -8.71
N ILE A 193 7.84 3.37 -9.46
CA ILE A 193 8.06 2.00 -9.95
C ILE A 193 9.20 1.39 -9.15
N ILE A 194 8.97 0.23 -8.56
CA ILE A 194 9.98 -0.54 -7.83
C ILE A 194 10.13 -1.94 -8.45
N GLU A 195 11.36 -2.40 -8.51
CA GLU A 195 11.65 -3.80 -8.83
C GLU A 195 11.87 -4.59 -7.55
N VAL A 196 11.11 -5.67 -7.38
CA VAL A 196 11.19 -6.54 -6.22
C VAL A 196 11.58 -7.95 -6.64
N ASP A 197 12.47 -8.59 -5.87
CA ASP A 197 12.81 -9.98 -6.08
C ASP A 197 11.72 -10.89 -5.54
N VAL A 198 11.30 -11.87 -6.34
CA VAL A 198 10.36 -12.91 -5.88
C VAL A 198 11.14 -13.95 -5.06
N PRO A 199 10.71 -14.29 -3.85
CA PRO A 199 11.37 -15.31 -3.05
C PRO A 199 11.38 -16.66 -3.79
N ARG A 200 12.52 -17.35 -3.82
CA ARG A 200 12.65 -18.66 -4.49
C ARG A 200 11.79 -19.78 -3.85
N HIS A 201 11.16 -19.54 -2.71
CA HIS A 201 10.30 -20.52 -2.04
C HIS A 201 8.98 -20.83 -2.76
N ALA A 202 8.62 -20.06 -3.80
CA ALA A 202 7.41 -20.25 -4.57
C ALA A 202 7.47 -21.34 -5.64
N ALA A 203 8.67 -21.86 -5.97
CA ALA A 203 8.86 -22.83 -7.06
C ALA A 203 8.62 -24.30 -6.65
N GLY A 204 8.11 -24.57 -5.44
CA GLY A 204 7.93 -25.90 -4.86
C GLY A 204 6.48 -26.43 -4.83
N GLY A 205 5.55 -25.86 -5.56
CA GLY A 205 4.24 -26.46 -5.81
C GLY A 205 4.36 -27.51 -6.90
N LYS A 206 4.44 -28.79 -6.53
CA LYS A 206 4.22 -29.91 -7.47
C LYS A 206 2.79 -29.84 -8.02
N PRO A 207 2.58 -30.29 -9.27
CA PRO A 207 1.30 -30.28 -9.96
C PRO A 207 0.20 -31.04 -9.24
#